data_8753b57e7922e1c887d56d531f8919c9
#
_entry.id   8753b57e7922e1c887d56d531f8919c9
#
_cell.length_a   1.000
_cell.length_b   1.000
_cell.length_c   1.000
_cell.angle_alpha   90.00
_cell.angle_beta   90.00
_cell.angle_gamma   90.00
#
_symmetry.space_group_name_H-M   'P 1'
#
loop_
_entity.id
_entity.type
_entity.pdbx_description
1 polymer ?
#
loop_
_entity_poly.entity_id
_entity_poly.type
_entity_poly.pdbx_seq_one_letter_code
_entity_poly.pdbx_strand_id
1 'polypeptide(L)'
;MSETTTRQIHDAPLRLIAARIRKARREADLTLDGLGEIVGTSRHHLIRLEKARHRPRLEMLTKIAEATGRSVEWFLDPDVDPSPFQEEAA
;
A
#
# COMPACT_ATOMS: atom_id res chain seq x y z
N MET A 1 -4.69 9.05 13.91
CA MET A 1 -3.54 9.46 13.13
C MET A 1 -3.53 10.95 12.96
N SER A 2 -2.36 11.49 12.75
CA SER A 2 -2.20 12.94 12.72
C SER A 2 -2.53 13.51 11.34
N GLU A 3 -2.73 14.83 11.31
CA GLU A 3 -2.90 15.56 10.06
C GLU A 3 -1.69 15.38 9.17
N THR A 4 -0.52 15.22 9.78
CA THR A 4 0.72 15.02 9.03
C THR A 4 0.61 13.77 8.16
N THR A 5 0.11 12.68 8.72
CA THR A 5 -0.05 11.43 7.96
C THR A 5 -1.03 11.61 6.81
N THR A 6 -2.15 12.30 7.06
CA THR A 6 -3.11 12.55 6.01
C THR A 6 -2.50 13.38 4.89
N ARG A 7 -1.71 14.38 5.26
CA ARG A 7 -1.04 15.23 4.28
C ARG A 7 -0.03 14.43 3.49
N GLN A 8 0.69 13.52 4.13
CA GLN A 8 1.66 12.67 3.44
C GLN A 8 0.98 11.79 2.39
N ILE A 9 -0.21 11.30 2.68
CA ILE A 9 -0.95 10.51 1.70
C ILE A 9 -1.26 11.36 0.46
N HIS A 10 -1.68 12.61 0.66
CA HIS A 10 -1.97 13.51 -0.44
C HIS A 10 -0.72 13.87 -1.23
N ASP A 11 0.39 14.07 -0.55
CA ASP A 11 1.61 14.55 -1.18
C ASP A 11 2.46 13.45 -1.80
N ALA A 12 2.33 12.23 -1.32
CA ALA A 12 3.14 11.15 -1.86
C ALA A 12 2.73 10.84 -3.30
N PRO A 13 3.71 10.54 -4.17
CA PRO A 13 3.37 10.16 -5.54
C PRO A 13 2.46 8.95 -5.56
N LEU A 14 1.39 9.06 -6.34
CA LEU A 14 0.41 7.97 -6.41
C LEU A 14 1.06 6.68 -6.88
N ARG A 15 2.01 6.78 -7.80
CA ARG A 15 2.69 5.59 -8.32
C ARG A 15 3.51 4.87 -7.24
N LEU A 16 4.08 5.65 -6.32
CA LEU A 16 4.82 5.07 -5.21
C LEU A 16 3.90 4.27 -4.30
N ILE A 17 2.78 4.89 -3.93
CA ILE A 17 1.82 4.22 -3.06
C ILE A 17 1.31 2.94 -3.72
N ALA A 18 0.96 3.02 -4.99
CA ALA A 18 0.44 1.87 -5.73
C ALA A 18 1.44 0.72 -5.78
N ALA A 19 2.68 1.03 -6.10
CA ALA A 19 3.73 0.02 -6.19
C ALA A 19 3.98 -0.63 -4.83
N ARG A 20 3.95 0.16 -3.77
CA ARG A 20 4.19 -0.37 -2.44
C ARG A 20 3.05 -1.21 -1.93
N ILE A 21 1.82 -0.86 -2.26
CA ILE A 21 0.67 -1.70 -1.90
C ILE A 21 0.83 -3.07 -2.55
N ARG A 22 1.15 -3.10 -3.83
CA ARG A 22 1.34 -4.36 -4.53
C ARG A 22 2.49 -5.17 -3.94
N LYS A 23 3.60 -4.50 -3.66
CA LYS A 23 4.76 -5.17 -3.09
C LYS A 23 4.46 -5.77 -1.73
N ALA A 24 3.83 -5.00 -0.85
CA ALA A 24 3.50 -5.47 0.48
C ALA A 24 2.55 -6.67 0.42
N ARG A 25 1.56 -6.60 -0.48
CA ARG A 25 0.63 -7.70 -0.63
C ARG A 25 1.33 -8.98 -1.07
N ARG A 26 2.22 -8.86 -2.06
CA ARG A 26 2.93 -10.04 -2.58
C ARG A 26 3.89 -10.63 -1.57
N GLU A 27 4.56 -9.78 -0.82
CA GLU A 27 5.47 -10.25 0.22
C GLU A 27 4.74 -10.91 1.37
N ALA A 28 3.47 -10.57 1.56
CA ALA A 28 2.64 -11.22 2.57
C ALA A 28 1.95 -12.47 2.02
N ASP A 29 2.25 -12.83 0.78
CA ASP A 29 1.65 -13.99 0.11
C ASP A 29 0.15 -13.91 0.01
N LEU A 30 -0.37 -12.72 -0.22
CA LEU A 30 -1.81 -12.52 -0.34
C LEU A 30 -2.22 -12.31 -1.79
N THR A 31 -3.34 -12.93 -2.16
CA THR A 31 -3.97 -12.63 -3.43
C THR A 31 -4.76 -11.35 -3.29
N LEU A 32 -5.21 -10.79 -4.42
CA LEU A 32 -6.09 -9.62 -4.36
C LEU A 32 -7.36 -9.93 -3.60
N ASP A 33 -7.95 -11.11 -3.85
CA ASP A 33 -9.15 -11.50 -3.11
C ASP A 33 -8.86 -11.68 -1.63
N GLY A 34 -7.73 -12.28 -1.30
CA GLY A 34 -7.35 -12.49 0.09
C GLY A 34 -7.17 -11.19 0.84
N LEU A 35 -6.45 -10.26 0.25
CA LEU A 35 -6.28 -8.96 0.89
C LEU A 35 -7.61 -8.22 1.00
N GLY A 36 -8.43 -8.31 -0.05
CA GLY A 36 -9.74 -7.68 -0.04
C GLY A 36 -10.60 -8.15 1.11
N GLU A 37 -10.58 -9.46 1.39
CA GLU A 37 -11.34 -9.99 2.51
C GLU A 37 -10.85 -9.45 3.85
N ILE A 38 -9.54 -9.36 4.00
CA ILE A 38 -8.97 -8.90 5.26
C ILE A 38 -9.30 -7.43 5.52
N VAL A 39 -9.16 -6.58 4.49
CA VAL A 39 -9.37 -5.15 4.68
C VAL A 39 -10.80 -4.70 4.38
N GLY A 40 -11.65 -5.61 3.97
CA GLY A 40 -13.06 -5.28 3.76
C GLY A 40 -13.34 -4.49 2.49
N THR A 41 -12.66 -4.83 1.39
CA THR A 41 -12.92 -4.15 0.13
C THR A 41 -12.92 -5.14 -1.02
N SER A 42 -13.32 -4.69 -2.20
CA SER A 42 -13.40 -5.54 -3.36
C SER A 42 -12.04 -5.70 -4.04
N ARG A 43 -11.90 -6.82 -4.73
CA ARG A 43 -10.74 -7.06 -5.57
C ARG A 43 -10.56 -5.92 -6.58
N HIS A 44 -11.67 -5.47 -7.14
CA HIS A 44 -11.66 -4.44 -8.16
C HIS A 44 -11.09 -3.12 -7.63
N HIS A 45 -11.46 -2.76 -6.40
CA HIS A 45 -10.94 -1.56 -5.77
C HIS A 45 -9.44 -1.67 -5.55
N LEU A 46 -8.97 -2.85 -5.09
CA LEU A 46 -7.55 -3.07 -4.89
C LEU A 46 -6.76 -2.98 -6.19
N ILE A 47 -7.32 -3.51 -7.28
CA ILE A 47 -6.67 -3.40 -8.58
C ILE A 47 -6.45 -1.94 -8.94
N ARG A 48 -7.46 -1.11 -8.72
CA ARG A 48 -7.35 0.31 -9.02
C ARG A 48 -6.30 1.00 -8.16
N LEU A 49 -6.19 0.61 -6.91
CA LEU A 49 -5.15 1.15 -6.03
C LEU A 49 -3.76 0.74 -6.53
N GLU A 50 -3.60 -0.52 -6.90
CA GLU A 50 -2.29 -1.01 -7.34
C GLU A 50 -1.89 -0.52 -8.72
N LYS A 51 -2.84 -0.06 -9.51
CA LYS A 51 -2.56 0.50 -10.83
C LYS A 51 -2.47 2.02 -10.82
N ALA A 52 -2.41 2.62 -9.64
CA ALA A 52 -2.30 4.06 -9.48
C ALA A 52 -3.46 4.81 -10.11
N ARG A 53 -4.65 4.22 -10.11
CA ARG A 53 -5.84 4.86 -10.65
C ARG A 53 -6.68 5.52 -9.59
N HIS A 54 -6.35 5.26 -8.33
CA HIS A 54 -7.13 5.78 -7.22
C HIS A 54 -6.20 5.91 -6.02
N ARG A 55 -6.30 7.03 -5.31
CA ARG A 55 -5.48 7.25 -4.12
C ARG A 55 -6.23 6.68 -2.92
N PRO A 56 -5.58 5.83 -2.12
CA PRO A 56 -6.26 5.27 -0.94
C PRO A 56 -6.48 6.34 0.11
N ARG A 57 -7.56 6.18 0.86
CA ARG A 57 -7.80 7.00 2.03
C ARG A 57 -6.97 6.44 3.17
N LEU A 58 -6.75 7.28 4.18
CA LEU A 58 -5.95 6.89 5.34
C LEU A 58 -6.48 5.60 5.98
N GLU A 59 -7.79 5.50 6.11
CA GLU A 59 -8.40 4.31 6.73
C GLU A 59 -8.05 3.04 5.96
N MET A 60 -8.15 3.09 4.64
CA MET A 60 -7.85 1.93 3.81
C MET A 60 -6.37 1.60 3.86
N LEU A 61 -5.52 2.62 3.77
CA LEU A 61 -4.08 2.39 3.81
C LEU A 61 -3.64 1.81 5.16
N THR A 62 -4.27 2.27 6.25
CA THR A 62 -4.00 1.73 7.57
C THR A 62 -4.34 0.24 7.63
N LYS A 63 -5.48 -0.14 7.08
CA LYS A 63 -5.88 -1.55 7.06
C LYS A 63 -4.93 -2.40 6.23
N ILE A 64 -4.51 -1.87 5.09
CA ILE A 64 -3.56 -2.58 4.24
C ILE A 64 -2.22 -2.72 4.97
N ALA A 65 -1.78 -1.68 5.65
CA ALA A 65 -0.53 -1.72 6.41
C ALA A 65 -0.59 -2.79 7.48
N GLU A 66 -1.68 -2.84 8.23
CA GLU A 66 -1.85 -3.84 9.28
C GLU A 66 -1.89 -5.25 8.70
N ALA A 67 -2.60 -5.43 7.60
CA ALA A 67 -2.74 -6.75 6.99
C ALA A 67 -1.42 -7.27 6.45
N THR A 68 -0.51 -6.38 6.08
CA THR A 68 0.76 -6.75 5.48
C THR A 68 1.94 -6.59 6.43
N GLY A 69 1.69 -6.16 7.68
CA GLY A 69 2.75 -6.03 8.67
C GLY A 69 3.70 -4.87 8.42
N ARG A 70 3.23 -3.81 7.79
CA ARG A 70 4.03 -2.64 7.49
C ARG A 70 3.47 -1.40 8.17
N SER A 71 4.32 -0.37 8.32
CA SER A 71 3.83 0.90 8.81
C SER A 71 3.24 1.70 7.66
N VAL A 72 2.37 2.66 7.96
CA VAL A 72 1.81 3.52 6.94
C VAL A 72 2.91 4.31 6.25
N GLU A 73 3.91 4.76 7.01
CA GLU A 73 5.03 5.52 6.44
C GLU A 73 5.76 4.75 5.36
N TRP A 74 5.85 3.45 5.50
CA TRP A 74 6.53 2.63 4.50
C TRP A 74 5.92 2.79 3.11
N PHE A 75 4.61 3.03 3.05
CA PHE A 75 3.92 3.22 1.78
C PHE A 75 4.11 4.62 1.21
N LEU A 76 4.48 5.59 2.04
CA LEU A 76 4.44 6.99 1.66
C LEU A 76 5.81 7.62 1.47
N ASP A 77 6.83 7.07 2.07
CA ASP A 77 8.16 7.67 2.07
C ASP A 77 9.05 7.02 1.01
N PRO A 78 9.46 7.77 -0.02
CA PRO A 78 10.31 7.21 -1.05
C PRO A 78 11.71 6.86 -0.54
N ASP A 79 12.11 7.44 0.58
CA ASP A 79 13.44 7.18 1.13
C ASP A 79 13.52 5.94 1.99
N VAL A 80 12.38 5.39 2.37
CA VAL A 80 12.36 4.14 3.11
C VAL A 80 12.64 3.01 2.13
N ASP A 81 13.69 2.26 2.37
CA ASP A 81 14.01 1.14 1.51
C ASP A 81 12.90 0.11 1.61
N PRO A 82 12.23 -0.15 0.51
CA PRO A 82 11.08 -1.06 0.52
C PRO A 82 11.48 -2.47 0.90
N SER A 83 12.68 -2.93 0.54
CA SER A 83 13.09 -4.25 0.97
C SER A 83 14.11 -4.85 0.02
N PRO A 84 14.71 -5.94 0.45
CA PRO A 84 15.57 -6.75 -0.42
C PRO A 84 14.85 -7.29 -1.64
N PHE A 85 13.53 -7.30 -1.61
CA PHE A 85 12.75 -7.79 -2.74
C PHE A 85 13.08 -7.08 -4.03
N GLN A 86 13.35 -5.78 -3.96
CA GLN A 86 13.71 -5.03 -5.15
C GLN A 86 15.00 -5.51 -5.77
N GLU A 87 15.91 -5.91 -4.95
CA GLU A 87 17.20 -6.38 -5.43
C GLU A 87 17.06 -7.68 -6.17
N GLU A 88 16.14 -8.50 -5.75
CA GLU A 88 15.89 -9.76 -6.43
C GLU A 88 15.29 -9.53 -7.79
N ALA A 89 14.50 -8.50 -7.93
CA ALA A 89 13.87 -8.19 -9.19
C ALA A 89 14.87 -7.68 -10.21
N ALA A 90 15.96 -7.17 -9.73
CA ALA A 90 17.02 -6.73 -10.62
C ALA A 90 17.81 -7.91 -11.13
#